data_118a70edb47675e2bc044ba02e91fee3
#
_entry.id   118a70edb47675e2bc044ba02e91fee3
#
_cell.length_a   1.000
_cell.length_b   1.000
_cell.length_c   1.000
_cell.angle_alpha   90.00
_cell.angle_beta   90.00
_cell.angle_gamma   90.00
#
_symmetry.space_group_name_H-M   'P 1'
#
loop_
_entity.id
_entity.type
_entity.pdbx_description
1 polymer ?
#
loop_
_entity_poly.entity_id
_entity_poly.type
_entity_poly.pdbx_seq_one_letter_code
_entity_poly.pdbx_strand_id
1 'polypeptide(L)'
;MSSLVIPAGAQGPWPAPAKLNLFLHITGRRDDGYHTLQTVFQFLDHADQLYFSLRSDNAIHRFGGPPGVPVEKDLCVRAARLLQEAAGIEKGVDIYNEKRLPVGGGLGGGSSDAATTLWVLNRLWGTGLEPAQLADLGLRLGADVPVFLFGRAAWAEGVGELLTPVDPPQPWYVVINPEVSVSTAAVCSDPELTRDSPRMTIRDFPSSDGHNDCEAVVRRRHPAVAAALDWLNRSSPARLTGTGACVFAAFASQAQAQAIGRRVPAGWTGFVARGLNRSPLHEMADRDRAGITRASH
;
A
#
# COMPACT_ATOMS: atom_id res chain seq x y z
N MET A 1 -3.70 -11.94 -22.17
CA MET A 1 -3.88 -10.58 -21.62
C MET A 1 -3.29 -9.59 -22.61
N SER A 2 -4.06 -8.61 -23.09
CA SER A 2 -3.52 -7.55 -23.97
C SER A 2 -2.48 -6.77 -23.16
N SER A 3 -1.27 -6.64 -23.69
CA SER A 3 -0.23 -5.82 -23.05
C SER A 3 -0.69 -4.37 -22.98
N LEU A 4 -0.57 -3.74 -21.82
CA LEU A 4 -0.85 -2.31 -21.66
C LEU A 4 0.10 -1.51 -22.54
N VAL A 5 -0.45 -0.74 -23.47
CA VAL A 5 0.35 0.13 -24.34
C VAL A 5 0.47 1.49 -23.70
N ILE A 6 1.69 1.88 -23.35
CA ILE A 6 2.01 3.20 -22.81
C ILE A 6 2.38 4.13 -23.97
N PRO A 7 1.67 5.27 -24.18
CA PRO A 7 2.01 6.19 -25.26
C PRO A 7 3.38 6.83 -25.08
N ALA A 8 4.06 7.11 -26.21
CA ALA A 8 5.26 7.93 -26.19
C ALA A 8 4.92 9.33 -25.63
N GLY A 9 5.66 9.78 -24.61
CA GLY A 9 5.43 11.05 -23.94
C GLY A 9 4.56 10.98 -22.68
N ALA A 10 3.98 9.83 -22.33
CA ALA A 10 3.41 9.63 -21.01
C ALA A 10 4.49 9.79 -19.93
N GLN A 11 4.18 10.53 -18.87
CA GLN A 11 5.11 10.79 -17.78
C GLN A 11 5.10 9.63 -16.80
N GLY A 12 6.27 9.07 -16.48
CA GLY A 12 6.45 7.91 -15.63
C GLY A 12 7.62 7.03 -16.11
N PRO A 13 7.79 5.82 -15.54
CA PRO A 13 6.92 5.19 -14.53
C PRO A 13 7.02 5.84 -13.15
N TRP A 14 5.87 6.09 -12.53
CA TRP A 14 5.80 6.52 -11.13
C TRP A 14 5.47 5.31 -10.26
N PRO A 15 6.32 4.95 -9.29
CA PRO A 15 6.09 3.78 -8.46
C PRO A 15 4.96 4.01 -7.45
N ALA A 16 4.06 3.03 -7.35
CA ALA A 16 3.08 2.92 -6.28
C ALA A 16 3.45 1.70 -5.42
N PRO A 17 4.28 1.87 -4.36
CA PRO A 17 4.88 0.78 -3.63
C PRO A 17 3.86 0.01 -2.79
N ALA A 18 4.15 -1.27 -2.53
CA ALA A 18 3.48 -2.01 -1.47
C ALA A 18 3.87 -1.49 -0.08
N LYS A 19 3.02 -1.76 0.91
CA LYS A 19 3.34 -1.64 2.35
C LYS A 19 3.10 -2.97 3.06
N LEU A 20 3.76 -3.15 4.19
CA LEU A 20 3.44 -4.16 5.18
C LEU A 20 2.95 -3.49 6.47
N ASN A 21 2.06 -4.17 7.17
CA ASN A 21 1.82 -3.93 8.58
C ASN A 21 2.76 -4.86 9.35
N LEU A 22 3.82 -4.34 9.97
CA LEU A 22 4.78 -5.17 10.71
C LEU A 22 4.15 -5.81 11.95
N PHE A 23 3.11 -5.19 12.48
CA PHE A 23 2.11 -5.73 13.40
C PHE A 23 0.80 -4.98 13.17
N LEU A 24 -0.32 -5.44 13.73
CA LEU A 24 -1.58 -4.73 13.71
C LEU A 24 -2.39 -5.06 14.97
N HIS A 25 -2.47 -4.11 15.90
CA HIS A 25 -3.29 -4.22 17.09
C HIS A 25 -4.56 -3.38 16.95
N ILE A 26 -5.70 -3.97 17.26
CA ILE A 26 -6.98 -3.27 17.34
C ILE A 26 -7.19 -2.87 18.80
N THR A 27 -7.16 -1.57 19.08
CA THR A 27 -7.15 -1.02 20.42
C THR A 27 -8.51 -0.50 20.88
N GLY A 28 -9.52 -0.60 20.01
CA GLY A 28 -10.87 -0.16 20.30
C GLY A 28 -11.76 -0.08 19.09
N ARG A 29 -13.00 0.33 19.31
CA ARG A 29 -13.99 0.61 18.27
C ARG A 29 -14.60 1.98 18.51
N ARG A 30 -14.71 2.78 17.45
CA ARG A 30 -15.33 4.11 17.47
C ARG A 30 -16.85 3.99 17.32
N ASP A 31 -17.58 5.04 17.70
CA ASP A 31 -19.03 5.11 17.56
C ASP A 31 -19.49 5.07 16.09
N ASP A 32 -18.65 5.54 15.15
CA ASP A 32 -18.88 5.47 13.71
C ASP A 32 -18.66 4.07 13.12
N GLY A 33 -18.28 3.10 13.96
CA GLY A 33 -18.07 1.69 13.59
C GLY A 33 -16.65 1.36 13.14
N TYR A 34 -15.78 2.34 12.92
CA TYR A 34 -14.37 2.10 12.61
C TYR A 34 -13.62 1.59 13.85
N HIS A 35 -12.57 0.78 13.60
CA HIS A 35 -11.67 0.33 14.65
C HIS A 35 -10.52 1.30 14.82
N THR A 36 -10.16 1.60 16.08
CA THR A 36 -8.87 2.21 16.37
C THR A 36 -7.81 1.15 16.39
N LEU A 37 -6.64 1.47 15.84
CA LEU A 37 -5.54 0.54 15.70
C LEU A 37 -4.20 1.16 16.06
N GLN A 38 -3.22 0.30 16.28
CA GLN A 38 -1.79 0.63 16.28
C GLN A 38 -1.08 -0.32 15.32
N THR A 39 -0.21 0.21 14.48
CA THR A 39 0.60 -0.57 13.54
C THR A 39 1.91 0.15 13.22
N VAL A 40 2.86 -0.57 12.63
CA VAL A 40 3.97 0.05 11.90
C VAL A 40 3.82 -0.29 10.43
N PHE A 41 3.74 0.74 9.61
CA PHE A 41 3.82 0.62 8.17
C PHE A 41 5.28 0.66 7.70
N GLN A 42 5.67 -0.29 6.85
CA GLN A 42 6.93 -0.27 6.12
C GLN A 42 6.68 -0.49 4.64
N PHE A 43 7.37 0.26 3.77
CA PHE A 43 7.27 0.08 2.32
C PHE A 43 8.11 -1.10 1.83
N LEU A 44 7.82 -1.56 0.62
CA LEU A 44 8.62 -2.53 -0.12
C LEU A 44 9.15 -1.91 -1.42
N ASP A 45 10.26 -2.44 -1.91
CA ASP A 45 10.79 -2.12 -3.24
C ASP A 45 10.04 -2.81 -4.39
N HIS A 46 8.86 -3.33 -4.11
CA HIS A 46 7.92 -3.90 -5.07
C HIS A 46 6.70 -3.00 -5.23
N ALA A 47 6.39 -2.60 -6.46
CA ALA A 47 5.43 -1.52 -6.73
C ALA A 47 4.66 -1.73 -8.03
N ASP A 48 3.43 -1.25 -8.08
CA ASP A 48 2.73 -0.97 -9.33
C ASP A 48 3.41 0.21 -10.05
N GLN A 49 3.19 0.34 -11.34
CA GLN A 49 3.77 1.43 -12.13
C GLN A 49 2.67 2.26 -12.78
N LEU A 50 2.68 3.55 -12.51
CA LEU A 50 1.71 4.49 -13.07
C LEU A 50 2.38 5.43 -14.09
N TYR A 51 1.63 5.73 -15.17
CA TYR A 51 2.03 6.72 -16.15
C TYR A 51 0.86 7.65 -16.42
N PHE A 52 1.15 8.90 -16.75
CA PHE A 52 0.15 9.94 -16.91
C PHE A 52 0.36 10.72 -18.19
N SER A 53 -0.71 10.88 -18.97
CA SER A 53 -0.74 11.80 -20.12
C SER A 53 -1.78 12.88 -19.87
N LEU A 54 -1.35 14.15 -19.81
CA LEU A 54 -2.26 15.27 -19.60
C LEU A 54 -3.17 15.48 -20.82
N ARG A 55 -4.42 15.84 -20.54
CA ARG A 55 -5.45 16.15 -21.54
C ARG A 55 -5.83 17.62 -21.47
N SER A 56 -6.26 18.16 -22.60
CA SER A 56 -6.78 19.54 -22.68
C SER A 56 -8.26 19.66 -22.29
N ASP A 57 -9.00 18.54 -22.31
CA ASP A 57 -10.35 18.44 -21.77
C ASP A 57 -10.31 18.04 -20.28
N ASN A 58 -11.46 17.95 -19.61
CA ASN A 58 -11.58 17.58 -18.20
C ASN A 58 -11.78 16.06 -17.98
N ALA A 59 -11.66 15.23 -19.02
CA ALA A 59 -11.91 13.80 -18.94
C ALA A 59 -10.79 13.07 -18.17
N ILE A 60 -11.18 12.06 -17.39
CA ILE A 60 -10.27 11.15 -16.69
C ILE A 60 -10.52 9.74 -17.22
N HIS A 61 -9.51 9.16 -17.84
CA HIS A 61 -9.56 7.79 -18.32
C HIS A 61 -8.52 6.94 -17.60
N ARG A 62 -8.83 5.64 -17.44
CA ARG A 62 -7.91 4.63 -16.92
C ARG A 62 -7.70 3.54 -17.94
N PHE A 63 -6.45 3.20 -18.17
CA PHE A 63 -5.99 2.08 -18.98
C PHE A 63 -5.23 1.10 -18.09
N GLY A 64 -5.51 -0.22 -18.21
CA GLY A 64 -5.01 -1.22 -17.28
C GLY A 64 -5.71 -1.13 -15.92
N GLY A 65 -4.94 -1.29 -14.83
CA GLY A 65 -5.45 -1.26 -13.45
C GLY A 65 -6.02 -2.59 -12.97
N PRO A 66 -6.68 -2.61 -11.79
CA PRO A 66 -7.12 -3.84 -11.16
C PRO A 66 -8.23 -4.52 -11.98
N PRO A 67 -8.08 -5.83 -12.31
CA PRO A 67 -9.09 -6.56 -13.04
C PRO A 67 -10.40 -6.64 -12.27
N GLY A 68 -11.52 -6.53 -12.98
CA GLY A 68 -12.87 -6.64 -12.40
C GLY A 68 -13.34 -5.41 -11.60
N VAL A 69 -12.52 -4.36 -11.45
CA VAL A 69 -12.93 -3.12 -10.80
C VAL A 69 -13.47 -2.14 -11.85
N PRO A 70 -14.76 -1.73 -11.73
CA PRO A 70 -15.33 -0.70 -12.59
C PRO A 70 -14.54 0.61 -12.52
N VAL A 71 -14.43 1.33 -13.64
CA VAL A 71 -13.60 2.54 -13.75
C VAL A 71 -13.99 3.60 -12.71
N GLU A 72 -15.27 3.78 -12.46
CA GLU A 72 -15.80 4.76 -11.49
C GLU A 72 -15.49 4.39 -10.03
N LYS A 73 -15.19 3.11 -9.74
CA LYS A 73 -14.79 2.62 -8.43
C LYS A 73 -13.26 2.55 -8.25
N ASP A 74 -12.53 2.73 -9.35
CA ASP A 74 -11.06 2.71 -9.31
C ASP A 74 -10.51 3.89 -8.51
N LEU A 75 -9.58 3.61 -7.61
CA LEU A 75 -9.04 4.61 -6.69
C LEU A 75 -8.17 5.66 -7.40
N CYS A 76 -7.51 5.35 -8.52
CA CYS A 76 -6.79 6.35 -9.32
C CYS A 76 -7.76 7.36 -9.92
N VAL A 77 -8.87 6.87 -10.52
CA VAL A 77 -9.89 7.74 -11.11
C VAL A 77 -10.56 8.61 -10.06
N ARG A 78 -10.90 8.03 -8.92
CA ARG A 78 -11.48 8.76 -7.78
C ARG A 78 -10.52 9.80 -7.22
N ALA A 79 -9.22 9.46 -7.11
CA ALA A 79 -8.18 10.38 -6.67
C ALA A 79 -8.04 11.57 -7.61
N ALA A 80 -7.99 11.32 -8.92
CA ALA A 80 -7.89 12.39 -9.92
C ALA A 80 -9.11 13.31 -9.88
N ARG A 81 -10.35 12.77 -9.83
CA ARG A 81 -11.58 13.55 -9.69
C ARG A 81 -11.60 14.39 -8.43
N LEU A 82 -11.24 13.79 -7.31
CA LEU A 82 -11.20 14.46 -6.02
C LEU A 82 -10.21 15.64 -6.03
N LEU A 83 -9.07 15.47 -6.69
CA LEU A 83 -8.09 16.55 -6.84
C LEU A 83 -8.58 17.65 -7.79
N GLN A 84 -9.26 17.28 -8.92
CA GLN A 84 -9.88 18.27 -9.81
C GLN A 84 -10.88 19.16 -9.05
N GLU A 85 -11.78 18.51 -8.28
CA GLU A 85 -12.80 19.22 -7.49
C GLU A 85 -12.16 20.14 -6.44
N ALA A 86 -11.19 19.63 -5.67
CA ALA A 86 -10.55 20.38 -4.59
C ALA A 86 -9.75 21.58 -5.07
N ALA A 87 -9.15 21.49 -6.26
CA ALA A 87 -8.29 22.52 -6.82
C ALA A 87 -8.96 23.38 -7.91
N GLY A 88 -10.21 23.09 -8.30
CA GLY A 88 -10.91 23.79 -9.36
C GLY A 88 -10.24 23.64 -10.74
N ILE A 89 -9.68 22.46 -11.02
CA ILE A 89 -8.94 22.19 -12.26
C ILE A 89 -9.87 21.61 -13.32
N GLU A 90 -9.83 22.19 -14.53
CA GLU A 90 -10.57 21.72 -15.71
C GLU A 90 -9.70 20.90 -16.70
N LYS A 91 -8.55 20.43 -16.25
CA LYS A 91 -7.63 19.60 -17.04
C LYS A 91 -7.82 18.13 -16.71
N GLY A 92 -7.93 17.28 -17.74
CA GLY A 92 -8.05 15.84 -17.58
C GLY A 92 -6.71 15.10 -17.64
N VAL A 93 -6.80 13.78 -17.57
CA VAL A 93 -5.65 12.89 -17.61
C VAL A 93 -6.03 11.50 -18.10
N ASP A 94 -5.16 10.89 -18.88
CA ASP A 94 -5.14 9.47 -19.14
C ASP A 94 -4.16 8.81 -18.16
N ILE A 95 -4.64 7.87 -17.36
CA ILE A 95 -3.89 7.14 -16.33
C ILE A 95 -3.63 5.71 -16.84
N TYR A 96 -2.37 5.32 -16.94
CA TYR A 96 -1.97 3.97 -17.30
C TYR A 96 -1.44 3.29 -16.03
N ASN A 97 -2.11 2.24 -15.58
CA ASN A 97 -1.75 1.52 -14.36
C ASN A 97 -1.33 0.09 -14.69
N GLU A 98 -0.03 -0.17 -14.61
CA GLU A 98 0.57 -1.49 -14.73
C GLU A 98 0.58 -2.17 -13.35
N LYS A 99 -0.44 -3.00 -13.10
CA LYS A 99 -0.59 -3.73 -11.84
C LYS A 99 0.39 -4.88 -11.71
N ARG A 100 1.17 -4.87 -10.64
CA ARG A 100 2.10 -5.91 -10.22
C ARG A 100 1.76 -6.44 -8.82
N LEU A 101 1.10 -5.61 -8.01
CA LEU A 101 0.68 -5.97 -6.65
C LEU A 101 -0.62 -6.77 -6.69
N PRO A 102 -0.75 -7.83 -5.87
CA PRO A 102 -1.99 -8.57 -5.72
C PRO A 102 -3.14 -7.65 -5.28
N VAL A 103 -4.30 -7.78 -5.91
CA VAL A 103 -5.50 -7.04 -5.53
C VAL A 103 -6.10 -7.65 -4.26
N GLY A 104 -6.41 -6.82 -3.27
CA GLY A 104 -7.02 -7.28 -2.01
C GLY A 104 -6.09 -8.09 -1.12
N GLY A 105 -4.77 -8.00 -1.31
CA GLY A 105 -3.76 -8.75 -0.55
C GLY A 105 -3.34 -8.14 0.79
N GLY A 106 -3.91 -7.03 1.25
CA GLY A 106 -3.45 -6.34 2.47
C GLY A 106 -2.15 -5.53 2.29
N LEU A 107 -1.66 -5.41 1.05
CA LEU A 107 -0.42 -4.69 0.69
C LEU A 107 -0.64 -3.20 0.40
N GLY A 108 -1.88 -2.72 0.45
CA GLY A 108 -2.23 -1.32 0.21
C GLY A 108 -2.12 -0.88 -1.25
N GLY A 109 -2.08 -1.79 -2.23
CA GLY A 109 -1.80 -1.47 -3.63
C GLY A 109 -2.75 -0.40 -4.22
N GLY A 110 -4.07 -0.55 -4.05
CA GLY A 110 -5.02 0.46 -4.52
C GLY A 110 -4.89 1.81 -3.82
N SER A 111 -4.58 1.81 -2.52
CA SER A 111 -4.31 3.04 -1.75
C SER A 111 -3.01 3.70 -2.20
N SER A 112 -2.00 2.91 -2.52
CA SER A 112 -0.73 3.38 -3.09
C SER A 112 -0.92 4.00 -4.47
N ASP A 113 -1.72 3.35 -5.34
CA ASP A 113 -2.09 3.88 -6.66
C ASP A 113 -2.78 5.25 -6.53
N ALA A 114 -3.74 5.36 -5.60
CA ALA A 114 -4.44 6.62 -5.33
C ALA A 114 -3.51 7.71 -4.81
N ALA A 115 -2.65 7.40 -3.85
CA ALA A 115 -1.67 8.33 -3.30
C ALA A 115 -0.70 8.81 -4.38
N THR A 116 -0.18 7.89 -5.20
CA THR A 116 0.70 8.22 -6.33
C THR A 116 -0.04 9.14 -7.33
N THR A 117 -1.30 8.85 -7.62
CA THR A 117 -2.12 9.68 -8.49
C THR A 117 -2.31 11.10 -7.93
N LEU A 118 -2.70 11.24 -6.65
CA LEU A 118 -2.83 12.54 -5.99
C LEU A 118 -1.51 13.32 -6.03
N TRP A 119 -0.42 12.64 -5.67
CA TRP A 119 0.90 13.27 -5.56
C TRP A 119 1.43 13.74 -6.91
N VAL A 120 1.34 12.89 -7.95
CA VAL A 120 1.83 13.20 -9.30
C VAL A 120 0.96 14.27 -9.96
N LEU A 121 -0.37 14.15 -9.89
CA LEU A 121 -1.27 15.11 -10.52
C LEU A 121 -1.26 16.48 -9.81
N ASN A 122 -1.05 16.54 -8.50
CA ASN A 122 -0.81 17.81 -7.80
C ASN A 122 0.35 18.59 -8.46
N ARG A 123 1.41 17.86 -8.83
CA ARG A 123 2.57 18.45 -9.54
C ARG A 123 2.25 18.77 -11.00
N LEU A 124 1.69 17.80 -11.75
CA LEU A 124 1.47 17.93 -13.19
C LEU A 124 0.41 18.99 -13.55
N TRP A 125 -0.63 19.08 -12.75
CA TRP A 125 -1.67 20.10 -12.92
C TRP A 125 -1.26 21.45 -12.30
N GLY A 126 -0.23 21.47 -11.43
CA GLY A 126 0.22 22.67 -10.74
C GLY A 126 -0.80 23.18 -9.72
N THR A 127 -1.49 22.27 -9.00
CA THR A 127 -2.58 22.64 -8.08
C THR A 127 -2.09 23.37 -6.84
N GLY A 128 -0.81 23.16 -6.45
CA GLY A 128 -0.20 23.83 -5.31
C GLY A 128 -0.72 23.38 -3.93
N LEU A 129 -1.42 22.24 -3.87
CA LEU A 129 -1.89 21.71 -2.58
C LEU A 129 -0.72 21.23 -1.71
N GLU A 130 -0.75 21.66 -0.46
CA GLU A 130 0.24 21.28 0.55
C GLU A 130 0.08 19.80 0.97
N PRO A 131 1.14 19.16 1.53
CA PRO A 131 1.09 17.76 1.96
C PRO A 131 -0.06 17.43 2.89
N ALA A 132 -0.43 18.32 3.81
CA ALA A 132 -1.56 18.12 4.74
C ALA A 132 -2.90 18.06 3.97
N GLN A 133 -3.11 18.94 2.99
CA GLN A 133 -4.31 18.94 2.18
C GLN A 133 -4.42 17.68 1.31
N LEU A 134 -3.30 17.19 0.76
CA LEU A 134 -3.25 15.92 0.04
C LEU A 134 -3.57 14.74 0.97
N ALA A 135 -3.08 14.75 2.22
CA ALA A 135 -3.38 13.72 3.21
C ALA A 135 -4.87 13.68 3.56
N ASP A 136 -5.53 14.84 3.71
CA ASP A 136 -6.98 14.95 3.94
C ASP A 136 -7.78 14.38 2.75
N LEU A 137 -7.38 14.69 1.52
CA LEU A 137 -7.98 14.10 0.32
C LEU A 137 -7.75 12.58 0.29
N GLY A 138 -6.55 12.15 0.64
CA GLY A 138 -6.18 10.74 0.71
C GLY A 138 -7.03 9.97 1.70
N LEU A 139 -7.28 10.52 2.89
CA LEU A 139 -8.09 9.87 3.92
C LEU A 139 -9.55 9.64 3.46
N ARG A 140 -10.10 10.53 2.63
CA ARG A 140 -11.43 10.36 2.00
C ARG A 140 -11.49 9.20 1.00
N LEU A 141 -10.35 8.78 0.46
CA LEU A 141 -10.23 7.64 -0.46
C LEU A 141 -10.03 6.32 0.26
N GLY A 142 -9.30 6.34 1.39
CA GLY A 142 -9.06 5.17 2.21
C GLY A 142 -8.05 5.41 3.33
N ALA A 143 -8.17 4.65 4.41
CA ALA A 143 -7.37 4.80 5.64
C ALA A 143 -5.85 4.58 5.41
N ASP A 144 -5.46 3.76 4.44
CA ASP A 144 -4.05 3.51 4.10
C ASP A 144 -3.46 4.57 3.15
N VAL A 145 -4.27 5.44 2.50
CA VAL A 145 -3.75 6.43 1.53
C VAL A 145 -2.79 7.44 2.17
N PRO A 146 -3.07 7.96 3.40
CA PRO A 146 -2.20 8.94 4.05
C PRO A 146 -0.76 8.47 4.23
N VAL A 147 -0.48 7.20 4.56
CA VAL A 147 0.92 6.74 4.76
C VAL A 147 1.73 6.79 3.45
N PHE A 148 1.12 6.52 2.30
CA PHE A 148 1.79 6.62 1.00
C PHE A 148 2.10 8.08 0.62
N LEU A 149 1.21 9.02 0.98
CA LEU A 149 1.46 10.46 0.82
C LEU A 149 2.50 10.99 1.81
N PHE A 150 2.52 10.46 3.03
CA PHE A 150 3.54 10.76 4.03
C PHE A 150 4.95 10.32 3.59
N GLY A 151 5.05 9.20 2.88
CA GLY A 151 6.25 8.73 2.20
C GLY A 151 7.38 8.22 3.10
N ARG A 152 7.11 7.98 4.39
CA ARG A 152 8.04 7.37 5.35
C ARG A 152 7.40 6.23 6.09
N ALA A 153 8.21 5.22 6.47
CA ALA A 153 7.77 4.21 7.43
C ALA A 153 7.28 4.90 8.70
N ALA A 154 6.15 4.46 9.22
CA ALA A 154 5.48 5.18 10.29
C ALA A 154 4.81 4.24 11.28
N TRP A 155 4.90 4.62 12.55
CA TRP A 155 3.97 4.24 13.59
C TRP A 155 2.65 4.93 13.29
N ALA A 156 1.57 4.16 13.24
CA ALA A 156 0.25 4.67 12.92
C ALA A 156 -0.75 4.37 14.04
N GLU A 157 -1.57 5.35 14.34
CA GLU A 157 -2.67 5.28 15.31
C GLU A 157 -3.97 5.82 14.69
N GLY A 158 -5.04 5.91 15.49
CA GLY A 158 -6.36 6.28 14.99
C GLY A 158 -6.96 5.14 14.18
N VAL A 159 -7.42 5.43 12.95
CA VAL A 159 -7.81 4.41 11.95
C VAL A 159 -6.64 4.07 11.01
N GLY A 160 -5.42 4.60 11.28
CA GLY A 160 -4.19 4.47 10.50
C GLY A 160 -3.65 5.80 9.96
N GLU A 161 -4.32 6.93 10.26
CA GLU A 161 -4.03 8.26 9.75
C GLU A 161 -3.09 9.09 10.62
N LEU A 162 -2.96 8.76 11.91
CA LEU A 162 -2.08 9.48 12.83
C LEU A 162 -0.66 8.89 12.74
N LEU A 163 0.18 9.52 11.94
CA LEU A 163 1.48 8.99 11.54
C LEU A 163 2.63 9.65 12.28
N THR A 164 3.48 8.84 12.91
CA THR A 164 4.77 9.27 13.48
C THR A 164 5.90 8.51 12.77
N PRO A 165 6.92 9.19 12.22
CA PRO A 165 7.98 8.52 11.48
C PRO A 165 8.78 7.59 12.39
N VAL A 166 9.11 6.41 11.88
CA VAL A 166 9.97 5.42 12.53
C VAL A 166 10.93 4.82 11.51
N ASP A 167 12.05 4.27 11.98
CA ASP A 167 13.05 3.66 11.14
C ASP A 167 13.28 2.19 11.55
N PRO A 168 12.33 1.26 11.26
CA PRO A 168 12.53 -0.16 11.54
C PRO A 168 13.64 -0.75 10.67
N PRO A 169 14.24 -1.90 11.06
CA PRO A 169 15.16 -2.63 10.21
C PRO A 169 14.58 -2.86 8.81
N GLN A 170 15.44 -2.87 7.79
CA GLN A 170 15.06 -3.06 6.39
C GLN A 170 15.54 -4.43 5.87
N PRO A 171 14.93 -5.53 6.33
CA PRO A 171 15.28 -6.88 5.90
C PRO A 171 14.76 -7.16 4.50
N TRP A 172 15.07 -8.36 4.00
CA TRP A 172 14.43 -8.93 2.84
C TRP A 172 13.18 -9.69 3.25
N TYR A 173 12.09 -9.49 2.55
CA TYR A 173 10.83 -10.17 2.80
C TYR A 173 10.51 -11.17 1.69
N VAL A 174 9.97 -12.33 2.07
CA VAL A 174 9.18 -13.15 1.18
C VAL A 174 7.72 -12.84 1.47
N VAL A 175 6.99 -12.44 0.44
CA VAL A 175 5.55 -12.16 0.50
C VAL A 175 4.84 -13.21 -0.34
N ILE A 176 3.80 -13.85 0.22
CA ILE A 176 3.01 -14.88 -0.44
C ILE A 176 1.55 -14.44 -0.50
N ASN A 177 0.97 -14.52 -1.69
CA ASN A 177 -0.47 -14.42 -1.90
C ASN A 177 -1.03 -15.84 -2.15
N PRO A 178 -1.89 -16.35 -1.27
CA PRO A 178 -2.51 -17.68 -1.44
C PRO A 178 -3.66 -17.70 -2.46
N GLU A 179 -3.81 -16.64 -3.28
CA GLU A 179 -4.81 -16.50 -4.36
C GLU A 179 -6.27 -16.63 -3.87
N VAL A 180 -6.54 -16.15 -2.66
CA VAL A 180 -7.89 -16.06 -2.10
C VAL A 180 -8.23 -14.61 -1.76
N SER A 181 -9.50 -14.26 -1.87
CA SER A 181 -9.98 -12.93 -1.49
C SER A 181 -10.43 -12.93 -0.03
N VAL A 182 -9.94 -11.98 0.75
CA VAL A 182 -10.36 -11.75 2.13
C VAL A 182 -11.09 -10.40 2.21
N SER A 183 -12.32 -10.43 2.66
CA SER A 183 -13.11 -9.21 2.85
C SER A 183 -12.75 -8.54 4.17
N THR A 184 -12.18 -7.33 4.10
CA THR A 184 -11.87 -6.51 5.28
C THR A 184 -13.13 -6.31 6.16
N ALA A 185 -14.28 -6.02 5.53
CA ALA A 185 -15.53 -5.84 6.27
C ALA A 185 -15.94 -7.10 7.01
N ALA A 186 -15.79 -8.29 6.40
CA ALA A 186 -16.12 -9.56 7.04
C ALA A 186 -15.17 -9.90 8.20
N VAL A 187 -13.89 -9.56 8.10
CA VAL A 187 -12.93 -9.74 9.21
C VAL A 187 -13.26 -8.76 10.34
N CYS A 188 -13.46 -7.48 10.01
CA CYS A 188 -13.76 -6.44 11.00
C CYS A 188 -15.11 -6.63 11.72
N SER A 189 -16.08 -7.30 11.09
CA SER A 189 -17.39 -7.62 11.71
C SER A 189 -17.42 -8.94 12.48
N ASP A 190 -16.33 -9.73 12.42
CA ASP A 190 -16.29 -11.04 13.09
C ASP A 190 -16.38 -10.88 14.61
N PRO A 191 -17.29 -11.60 15.30
CA PRO A 191 -17.48 -11.49 16.74
C PRO A 191 -16.25 -11.92 17.56
N GLU A 192 -15.38 -12.77 17.01
CA GLU A 192 -14.18 -13.25 17.68
C GLU A 192 -12.93 -12.41 17.39
N LEU A 193 -13.08 -11.29 16.65
CA LEU A 193 -11.99 -10.37 16.43
C LEU A 193 -11.59 -9.68 17.73
N THR A 194 -10.32 -9.75 18.12
CA THR A 194 -9.78 -8.98 19.24
C THR A 194 -9.92 -7.48 18.97
N ARG A 195 -10.47 -6.71 19.93
CA ARG A 195 -10.74 -5.27 19.77
C ARG A 195 -10.23 -4.41 20.94
N ASP A 196 -9.53 -5.01 21.85
CA ASP A 196 -9.07 -4.44 23.11
C ASP A 196 -7.59 -4.76 23.39
N SER A 197 -6.81 -4.93 22.33
CA SER A 197 -5.36 -5.15 22.47
C SER A 197 -4.74 -4.00 23.27
N PRO A 198 -3.87 -4.31 24.25
CA PRO A 198 -3.19 -3.31 25.04
C PRO A 198 -2.41 -2.33 24.14
N ARG A 199 -2.56 -1.04 24.43
CA ARG A 199 -1.78 -0.03 23.71
C ARG A 199 -0.30 -0.16 24.03
N MET A 200 0.53 -0.09 23.01
CA MET A 200 1.99 -0.04 23.09
C MET A 200 2.48 1.40 22.87
N THR A 201 3.69 1.68 23.28
CA THR A 201 4.40 2.88 22.88
C THR A 201 5.35 2.60 21.72
N ILE A 202 5.74 3.62 20.98
CA ILE A 202 6.73 3.49 19.88
C ILE A 202 8.04 2.88 20.40
N ARG A 203 8.39 3.12 21.67
CA ARG A 203 9.62 2.59 22.30
C ARG A 203 9.56 1.08 22.53
N ASP A 204 8.36 0.54 22.70
CA ASP A 204 8.17 -0.90 22.95
C ASP A 204 8.24 -1.71 21.65
N PHE A 205 8.01 -1.08 20.49
CA PHE A 205 7.94 -1.75 19.19
C PHE A 205 9.20 -2.58 18.85
N PRO A 206 10.44 -2.10 19.03
CA PRO A 206 11.64 -2.89 18.66
C PRO A 206 11.80 -4.19 19.45
N SER A 207 11.25 -4.28 20.66
CA SER A 207 11.33 -5.43 21.54
C SER A 207 10.07 -6.30 21.55
N SER A 208 9.01 -5.86 20.83
CA SER A 208 7.74 -6.58 20.80
C SER A 208 7.73 -7.66 19.72
N ASP A 209 7.18 -8.84 20.05
CA ASP A 209 6.83 -9.89 19.09
C ASP A 209 5.54 -9.56 18.31
N GLY A 210 5.25 -8.30 18.08
CA GLY A 210 4.01 -7.75 17.56
C GLY A 210 3.26 -8.71 16.64
N HIS A 211 1.99 -8.96 16.93
CA HIS A 211 1.11 -9.85 16.16
C HIS A 211 0.09 -9.05 15.35
N ASN A 212 -0.73 -9.74 14.57
CA ASN A 212 -1.83 -9.13 13.84
C ASN A 212 -3.15 -9.68 14.41
N ASP A 213 -3.97 -8.83 15.03
CA ASP A 213 -5.25 -9.23 15.65
C ASP A 213 -6.23 -9.85 14.65
N CYS A 214 -6.11 -9.53 13.37
CA CYS A 214 -6.92 -10.13 12.32
C CYS A 214 -6.52 -11.59 12.01
N GLU A 215 -5.30 -12.01 12.36
CA GLU A 215 -4.74 -13.28 11.92
C GLU A 215 -5.56 -14.49 12.40
N ALA A 216 -5.99 -14.51 13.65
CA ALA A 216 -6.77 -15.62 14.20
C ALA A 216 -8.09 -15.82 13.44
N VAL A 217 -8.81 -14.73 13.15
CA VAL A 217 -10.06 -14.75 12.37
C VAL A 217 -9.80 -15.20 10.94
N VAL A 218 -8.75 -14.65 10.31
CA VAL A 218 -8.42 -14.97 8.91
C VAL A 218 -8.00 -16.43 8.77
N ARG A 219 -7.16 -16.95 9.67
CA ARG A 219 -6.76 -18.37 9.69
C ARG A 219 -7.97 -19.30 9.77
N ARG A 220 -8.94 -18.97 10.62
CA ARG A 220 -10.15 -19.79 10.80
C ARG A 220 -11.04 -19.78 9.55
N ARG A 221 -11.23 -18.61 8.94
CA ARG A 221 -12.14 -18.42 7.80
C ARG A 221 -11.53 -18.78 6.44
N HIS A 222 -10.21 -18.71 6.33
CA HIS A 222 -9.50 -18.88 5.08
C HIS A 222 -8.35 -19.91 5.23
N PRO A 223 -8.66 -21.23 5.11
CA PRO A 223 -7.65 -22.27 5.28
C PRO A 223 -6.41 -22.14 4.37
N ALA A 224 -6.58 -21.53 3.18
CA ALA A 224 -5.46 -21.27 2.28
C ALA A 224 -4.47 -20.25 2.87
N VAL A 225 -4.95 -19.23 3.59
CA VAL A 225 -4.09 -18.25 4.30
C VAL A 225 -3.40 -18.93 5.48
N ALA A 226 -4.12 -19.75 6.23
CA ALA A 226 -3.53 -20.55 7.32
C ALA A 226 -2.40 -21.45 6.81
N ALA A 227 -2.62 -22.16 5.70
CA ALA A 227 -1.61 -23.01 5.07
C ALA A 227 -0.38 -22.21 4.60
N ALA A 228 -0.57 -21.01 4.05
CA ALA A 228 0.53 -20.14 3.64
C ALA A 228 1.35 -19.63 4.83
N LEU A 229 0.70 -19.23 5.93
CA LEU A 229 1.36 -18.88 7.20
C LEU A 229 2.17 -20.05 7.73
N ASP A 230 1.56 -21.24 7.83
CA ASP A 230 2.23 -22.45 8.36
C ASP A 230 3.41 -22.88 7.48
N TRP A 231 3.28 -22.75 6.16
CA TRP A 231 4.35 -23.05 5.24
C TRP A 231 5.54 -22.11 5.41
N LEU A 232 5.28 -20.82 5.50
CA LEU A 232 6.33 -19.80 5.61
C LEU A 232 6.98 -19.81 7.00
N ASN A 233 6.22 -20.11 8.05
CA ASN A 233 6.70 -20.25 9.43
C ASN A 233 7.78 -21.34 9.61
N ARG A 234 7.85 -22.30 8.70
CA ARG A 234 8.93 -23.33 8.73
C ARG A 234 10.31 -22.73 8.44
N SER A 235 10.36 -21.55 7.85
CA SER A 235 11.61 -20.90 7.43
C SER A 235 11.94 -19.65 8.24
N SER A 236 10.94 -18.88 8.64
CA SER A 236 11.05 -17.68 9.47
C SER A 236 9.68 -17.32 10.02
N PRO A 237 9.57 -16.63 11.18
CA PRO A 237 8.29 -16.21 11.72
C PRO A 237 7.46 -15.44 10.67
N ALA A 238 6.31 -16.01 10.31
CA ALA A 238 5.42 -15.46 9.31
C ALA A 238 4.29 -14.69 9.96
N ARG A 239 3.78 -13.67 9.27
CA ARG A 239 2.70 -12.77 9.72
C ARG A 239 1.74 -12.45 8.59
N LEU A 240 0.51 -12.17 8.96
CA LEU A 240 -0.49 -11.59 8.07
C LEU A 240 -0.23 -10.09 7.91
N THR A 241 -0.36 -9.51 6.71
CA THR A 241 -0.35 -8.06 6.52
C THR A 241 -1.76 -7.52 6.33
N GLY A 242 -2.10 -6.44 7.04
CA GLY A 242 -3.46 -5.89 7.05
C GLY A 242 -4.48 -6.94 7.46
N THR A 243 -5.59 -7.02 6.73
CA THR A 243 -6.61 -8.07 6.88
C THR A 243 -6.36 -9.27 5.97
N GLY A 244 -5.20 -9.35 5.33
CA GLY A 244 -4.83 -10.43 4.38
C GLY A 244 -5.33 -10.10 2.94
N ALA A 245 -5.21 -11.05 1.99
CA ALA A 245 -4.76 -12.46 2.16
C ALA A 245 -3.25 -12.67 2.23
N CYS A 246 -2.41 -11.67 1.88
CA CYS A 246 -0.97 -11.88 1.84
C CYS A 246 -0.37 -12.11 3.23
N VAL A 247 0.62 -12.99 3.25
CA VAL A 247 1.46 -13.30 4.41
C VAL A 247 2.90 -13.00 4.07
N PHE A 248 3.71 -12.68 5.07
CA PHE A 248 5.12 -12.35 4.86
C PHE A 248 6.01 -12.87 5.98
N ALA A 249 7.30 -13.06 5.67
CA ALA A 249 8.34 -13.31 6.66
C ALA A 249 9.62 -12.58 6.29
N ALA A 250 10.39 -12.19 7.30
CA ALA A 250 11.64 -11.46 7.16
C ALA A 250 12.85 -12.38 7.10
N PHE A 251 13.85 -12.02 6.30
CA PHE A 251 15.13 -12.75 6.13
C PHE A 251 16.29 -11.76 6.17
N ALA A 252 17.42 -12.19 6.72
CA ALA A 252 18.59 -11.34 6.87
C ALA A 252 19.27 -10.98 5.54
N SER A 253 19.11 -11.83 4.51
CA SER A 253 19.75 -11.60 3.20
C SER A 253 18.82 -11.90 2.04
N GLN A 254 19.09 -11.25 0.90
CA GLN A 254 18.39 -11.48 -0.36
C GLN A 254 18.48 -12.94 -0.80
N ALA A 255 19.65 -13.55 -0.65
CA ALA A 255 19.88 -14.92 -1.07
C ALA A 255 18.99 -15.92 -0.29
N GLN A 256 18.85 -15.72 1.04
CA GLN A 256 17.94 -16.51 1.86
C GLN A 256 16.48 -16.34 1.42
N ALA A 257 16.01 -15.10 1.27
CA ALA A 257 14.65 -14.81 0.82
C ALA A 257 14.38 -15.42 -0.57
N GLN A 258 15.29 -15.27 -1.53
CA GLN A 258 15.17 -15.86 -2.87
C GLN A 258 15.14 -17.40 -2.85
N ALA A 259 15.93 -18.04 -1.98
CA ALA A 259 15.92 -19.48 -1.84
C ALA A 259 14.54 -20.02 -1.38
N ILE A 260 13.87 -19.28 -0.50
CA ILE A 260 12.49 -19.60 -0.06
C ILE A 260 11.48 -19.22 -1.14
N GLY A 261 11.59 -18.03 -1.75
CA GLY A 261 10.68 -17.56 -2.78
C GLY A 261 10.58 -18.51 -3.98
N ARG A 262 11.70 -19.13 -4.39
CA ARG A 262 11.72 -20.15 -5.45
C ARG A 262 10.98 -21.45 -5.11
N ARG A 263 10.67 -21.69 -3.84
CA ARG A 263 10.00 -22.90 -3.32
C ARG A 263 8.52 -22.69 -3.03
N VAL A 264 7.99 -21.51 -3.31
CA VAL A 264 6.55 -21.21 -3.12
C VAL A 264 5.73 -22.26 -3.87
N PRO A 265 4.78 -22.95 -3.21
CA PRO A 265 3.98 -23.99 -3.81
C PRO A 265 3.19 -23.52 -5.04
N ALA A 266 2.98 -24.43 -6.00
CA ALA A 266 2.08 -24.17 -7.12
C ALA A 266 0.68 -23.82 -6.63
N GLY A 267 0.03 -22.83 -7.27
CA GLY A 267 -1.29 -22.31 -6.88
C GLY A 267 -1.23 -21.10 -5.94
N TRP A 268 -0.04 -20.75 -5.42
CA TRP A 268 0.21 -19.47 -4.76
C TRP A 268 1.13 -18.61 -5.63
N THR A 269 1.00 -17.29 -5.50
CA THR A 269 1.99 -16.37 -6.05
C THR A 269 2.83 -15.79 -4.92
N GLY A 270 4.06 -15.41 -5.22
CA GLY A 270 4.96 -14.82 -4.24
C GLY A 270 6.05 -14.00 -4.88
N PHE A 271 6.57 -13.07 -4.13
CA PHE A 271 7.71 -12.26 -4.52
C PHE A 271 8.65 -12.02 -3.36
N VAL A 272 9.89 -11.64 -3.69
CA VAL A 272 10.90 -11.20 -2.73
C VAL A 272 11.07 -9.71 -2.89
N ALA A 273 11.05 -9.00 -1.77
CA ALA A 273 11.20 -7.55 -1.74
C ALA A 273 12.03 -7.09 -0.53
N ARG A 274 12.69 -5.96 -0.65
CA ARG A 274 13.39 -5.32 0.45
C ARG A 274 12.44 -4.38 1.19
N GLY A 275 12.50 -4.37 2.52
CA GLY A 275 11.84 -3.36 3.35
C GLY A 275 12.51 -1.99 3.18
N LEU A 276 11.70 -0.94 3.04
CA LEU A 276 12.15 0.43 2.86
C LEU A 276 11.51 1.35 3.88
N ASN A 277 12.29 2.26 4.47
CA ASN A 277 11.80 3.28 5.39
C ASN A 277 11.41 4.58 4.68
N ARG A 278 11.72 4.69 3.39
CA ARG A 278 11.28 5.78 2.51
C ARG A 278 10.59 5.22 1.27
N SER A 279 9.50 5.87 0.88
CA SER A 279 8.74 5.48 -0.31
C SER A 279 9.56 5.73 -1.58
N PRO A 280 9.65 4.75 -2.49
CA PRO A 280 10.28 4.93 -3.81
C PRO A 280 9.69 6.10 -4.62
N LEU A 281 8.40 6.40 -4.44
CA LEU A 281 7.75 7.56 -5.06
C LEU A 281 8.44 8.87 -4.66
N HIS A 282 8.65 9.07 -3.37
CA HIS A 282 9.27 10.28 -2.84
C HIS A 282 10.76 10.37 -3.18
N GLU A 283 11.48 9.24 -3.19
CA GLU A 283 12.89 9.22 -3.63
C GLU A 283 13.04 9.61 -5.10
N MET A 284 12.15 9.10 -5.96
CA MET A 284 12.13 9.44 -7.38
C MET A 284 11.85 10.94 -7.59
N ALA A 285 10.87 11.46 -6.88
CA ALA A 285 10.50 12.86 -6.93
C ALA A 285 11.62 13.83 -6.55
N ASP A 286 12.40 13.48 -5.54
CA ASP A 286 13.54 14.31 -5.12
C ASP A 286 14.68 14.26 -6.15
N ARG A 287 14.90 13.11 -6.80
CA ARG A 287 15.87 13.00 -7.91
C ARG A 287 15.48 13.88 -9.09
N ASP A 288 14.19 13.90 -9.44
CA ASP A 288 13.67 14.78 -10.50
C ASP A 288 13.89 16.26 -10.18
N ARG A 289 13.61 16.68 -8.95
CA ARG A 289 13.88 18.06 -8.50
C ARG A 289 15.37 18.42 -8.59
N ALA A 290 16.24 17.51 -8.16
CA ALA A 290 17.68 17.70 -8.22
C ALA A 290 18.24 17.70 -9.67
N GLY A 291 17.62 16.92 -10.58
CA GLY A 291 17.95 16.89 -12.01
C GLY A 291 17.57 18.19 -12.74
N ILE A 292 16.40 18.74 -12.44
CA ILE A 292 15.95 20.03 -13.00
C ILE A 292 16.88 21.17 -12.55
N THR A 293 17.34 21.15 -11.29
CA THR A 293 18.26 22.18 -10.77
C THR A 293 19.63 22.14 -11.46
N ARG A 294 20.09 20.98 -11.93
CA ARG A 294 21.36 20.82 -12.66
C ARG A 294 21.28 21.22 -14.14
N ALA A 295 20.11 21.17 -14.75
CA ALA A 295 19.90 21.57 -16.14
C ALA A 295 19.68 23.07 -16.32
N SER A 296 19.56 23.83 -15.24
CA SER A 296 19.31 25.28 -15.22
C SER A 296 20.57 26.13 -14.93
N HIS A 297 21.73 25.50 -14.93
CA HIS A 297 23.07 26.10 -14.81
C HIS A 297 23.94 25.65 -15.99
#